data_d22d64cf1bf775acbab4f60cce0ad5f8
#
_entry.id   d22d64cf1bf775acbab4f60cce0ad5f8
#
_cell.length_a   1.000
_cell.length_b   1.000
_cell.length_c   1.000
_cell.angle_alpha   90.00
_cell.angle_beta   90.00
_cell.angle_gamma   90.00
#
_symmetry.space_group_name_H-M   'P 1'
#
loop_
_entity.id
_entity.type
_entity.pdbx_description
1 polymer ?
#
loop_
_entity_poly.entity_id
_entity_poly.type
_entity_poly.pdbx_seq_one_letter_code
_entity_poly.pdbx_strand_id
1 'polypeptide(L)'
;MKVGLAILPKLPLPEFIGLGQKCEQNGLSIWVPDERFFRDVFVSLSALAAHTRTATLGTGATDPFIRHPLLTATAMTTLDELSGGRAILGIGAGISGFDALGIKRTSPAKAVRDAIELSRRFWAGESVTSSSFAFAKSAALGFKSREIPIFVTGRGPMILALGGEMADGVIIGHFTSDRGLGFAQGHVDTGLKKRSPDRKRPEIVVWAYTSVSKDGDAARAAVKPAIGRTIASTREALEILGEDGTKLLQELDRFGYSRSAEYDQAMRESVSDSLTTHLSISGTPEECLERIRAIGACGVDQVILLPYPPAGVSIPEMAELIFTDLLPRIRDL
;
A
#
# COMPACT_ATOMS: atom_id res chain seq x y z
N MET A 1 -2.98 -15.16 10.06
CA MET A 1 -2.57 -14.04 9.17
C MET A 1 -3.01 -12.71 9.78
N LYS A 2 -2.14 -11.66 9.79
CA LYS A 2 -2.52 -10.32 10.27
C LYS A 2 -3.42 -9.62 9.25
N VAL A 3 -4.27 -8.71 9.73
CA VAL A 3 -5.12 -7.87 8.88
C VAL A 3 -4.87 -6.39 9.18
N GLY A 4 -4.83 -5.58 8.15
CA GLY A 4 -4.80 -4.13 8.25
C GLY A 4 -5.91 -3.50 7.41
N LEU A 5 -6.26 -2.26 7.71
CA LEU A 5 -7.16 -1.45 6.89
C LEU A 5 -6.39 -0.24 6.36
N ALA A 6 -6.50 0.00 5.07
CA ALA A 6 -6.05 1.23 4.46
C ALA A 6 -7.16 2.26 4.51
N ILE A 7 -6.91 3.39 5.15
CA ILE A 7 -7.88 4.50 5.23
C ILE A 7 -7.43 5.61 4.28
N LEU A 8 -8.15 5.77 3.18
CA LEU A 8 -7.89 6.87 2.25
C LEU A 8 -8.13 8.22 2.96
N PRO A 9 -7.21 9.19 2.83
CA PRO A 9 -7.32 10.49 3.51
C PRO A 9 -8.35 11.43 2.83
N LYS A 10 -9.46 10.84 2.34
CA LYS A 10 -10.60 11.53 1.72
C LYS A 10 -11.69 11.90 2.73
N LEU A 11 -11.83 11.10 3.77
CA LEU A 11 -12.84 11.32 4.80
C LEU A 11 -12.56 12.61 5.59
N PRO A 12 -13.58 13.35 6.06
CA PRO A 12 -13.40 14.38 7.07
C PRO A 12 -12.61 13.84 8.27
N LEU A 13 -11.76 14.67 8.88
CA LEU A 13 -10.88 14.19 9.95
C LEU A 13 -11.61 13.53 11.13
N PRO A 14 -12.76 14.01 11.59
CA PRO A 14 -13.50 13.32 12.66
C PRO A 14 -13.91 11.90 12.29
N GLU A 15 -14.42 11.70 11.06
CA GLU A 15 -14.80 10.37 10.55
C GLU A 15 -13.57 9.48 10.34
N PHE A 16 -12.49 10.06 9.81
CA PHE A 16 -11.21 9.38 9.61
C PHE A 16 -10.64 8.85 10.94
N ILE A 17 -10.66 9.68 11.98
CA ILE A 17 -10.22 9.30 13.33
C ILE A 17 -11.14 8.23 13.92
N GLY A 18 -12.46 8.41 13.82
CA GLY A 18 -13.44 7.43 14.30
C GLY A 18 -13.26 6.06 13.64
N LEU A 19 -13.02 6.02 12.33
CA LEU A 19 -12.72 4.76 11.62
C LEU A 19 -11.40 4.14 12.11
N GLY A 20 -10.37 4.95 12.34
CA GLY A 20 -9.10 4.48 12.90
C GLY A 20 -9.25 3.87 14.31
N GLN A 21 -10.06 4.47 15.16
CA GLN A 21 -10.37 3.91 16.50
C GLN A 21 -11.13 2.58 16.39
N LYS A 22 -12.05 2.43 15.45
CA LYS A 22 -12.72 1.16 15.16
C LYS A 22 -11.73 0.10 14.64
N CYS A 23 -10.77 0.48 13.79
CA CYS A 23 -9.70 -0.43 13.37
C CYS A 23 -8.92 -0.94 14.58
N GLU A 24 -8.52 -0.07 15.51
CA GLU A 24 -7.82 -0.45 16.73
C GLU A 24 -8.64 -1.40 17.61
N GLN A 25 -9.92 -1.09 17.85
CA GLN A 25 -10.85 -1.93 18.62
C GLN A 25 -10.97 -3.35 18.02
N ASN A 26 -10.81 -3.44 16.70
CA ASN A 26 -10.81 -4.69 15.95
C ASN A 26 -9.41 -5.31 15.75
N GLY A 27 -8.36 -4.78 16.38
CA GLY A 27 -7.01 -5.32 16.33
C GLY A 27 -6.33 -5.19 14.98
N LEU A 28 -6.74 -4.23 14.15
CA LEU A 28 -6.16 -3.98 12.83
C LEU A 28 -4.99 -3.00 12.89
N SER A 29 -4.00 -3.21 12.03
CA SER A 29 -3.06 -2.15 11.68
C SER A 29 -3.72 -1.11 10.75
N ILE A 30 -3.30 0.14 10.85
CA ILE A 30 -3.87 1.25 10.08
C ILE A 30 -2.82 1.76 9.10
N TRP A 31 -3.19 1.85 7.84
CA TRP A 31 -2.32 2.31 6.78
C TRP A 31 -2.94 3.50 6.06
N VAL A 32 -2.16 4.55 5.84
CA VAL A 32 -2.64 5.76 5.17
C VAL A 32 -1.85 6.00 3.90
N PRO A 33 -2.49 5.94 2.72
CA PRO A 33 -1.84 6.29 1.46
C PRO A 33 -1.42 7.76 1.42
N ASP A 34 -0.22 8.03 0.91
CA ASP A 34 0.22 9.39 0.58
C ASP A 34 -0.35 9.82 -0.78
N GLU A 35 -1.65 10.07 -0.79
CA GLU A 35 -2.40 10.50 -1.97
C GLU A 35 -2.32 12.02 -2.12
N ARG A 36 -1.72 12.47 -3.21
CA ARG A 36 -1.53 13.89 -3.50
C ARG A 36 -2.85 14.62 -3.63
N PHE A 37 -2.88 15.85 -3.10
CA PHE A 37 -4.05 16.74 -3.12
C PHE A 37 -5.23 16.25 -2.27
N PHE A 38 -5.01 15.25 -1.42
CA PHE A 38 -5.86 14.92 -0.28
C PHE A 38 -5.22 15.40 1.02
N ARG A 39 -5.70 14.95 2.18
CA ARG A 39 -5.10 15.31 3.47
C ARG A 39 -3.71 14.69 3.58
N ASP A 40 -2.77 15.50 4.09
CA ASP A 40 -1.36 15.08 4.26
C ASP A 40 -1.27 13.80 5.11
N VAL A 41 -0.46 12.84 4.65
CA VAL A 41 -0.33 11.54 5.28
C VAL A 41 0.23 11.61 6.70
N PHE A 42 1.22 12.48 6.95
CA PHE A 42 1.85 12.59 8.27
C PHE A 42 0.94 13.29 9.27
N VAL A 43 0.22 14.34 8.84
CA VAL A 43 -0.80 15.01 9.67
C VAL A 43 -1.93 14.04 10.00
N SER A 44 -2.39 13.26 9.04
CA SER A 44 -3.44 12.25 9.23
C SER A 44 -2.99 11.14 10.20
N LEU A 45 -1.77 10.62 10.03
CA LEU A 45 -1.21 9.61 10.94
C LEU A 45 -0.96 10.16 12.35
N SER A 46 -0.55 11.44 12.48
CA SER A 46 -0.39 12.09 13.79
C SER A 46 -1.73 12.24 14.52
N ALA A 47 -2.80 12.56 13.79
CA ALA A 47 -4.14 12.58 14.36
C ALA A 47 -4.56 11.18 14.87
N LEU A 48 -4.29 10.13 14.09
CA LEU A 48 -4.54 8.74 14.54
C LEU A 48 -3.68 8.36 15.74
N ALA A 49 -2.40 8.72 15.76
CA ALA A 49 -1.48 8.44 16.86
C ALA A 49 -1.97 9.03 18.20
N ALA A 50 -2.53 10.24 18.14
CA ALA A 50 -3.10 10.92 19.32
C ALA A 50 -4.40 10.26 19.83
N HIS A 51 -5.15 9.56 18.96
CA HIS A 51 -6.46 9.01 19.29
C HIS A 51 -6.49 7.46 19.38
N THR A 52 -5.35 6.81 19.18
CA THR A 52 -5.16 5.35 19.30
C THR A 52 -4.01 5.03 20.26
N ARG A 53 -3.93 3.79 20.77
CA ARG A 53 -2.94 3.37 21.77
C ARG A 53 -2.11 2.16 21.35
N THR A 54 -2.68 1.25 20.56
CA THR A 54 -2.09 -0.05 20.24
C THR A 54 -1.94 -0.32 18.75
N ALA A 55 -2.77 0.30 17.91
CA ALA A 55 -2.75 0.09 16.47
C ALA A 55 -1.42 0.54 15.86
N THR A 56 -0.81 -0.32 15.05
CA THR A 56 0.33 0.04 14.20
C THR A 56 -0.12 1.04 13.13
N LEU A 57 0.69 2.06 12.87
CA LEU A 57 0.39 3.17 11.98
C LEU A 57 1.43 3.22 10.85
N GLY A 58 1.01 2.97 9.62
CA GLY A 58 1.92 2.93 8.46
C GLY A 58 1.56 3.93 7.35
N THR A 59 2.57 4.47 6.69
CA THR A 59 2.36 5.11 5.39
C THR A 59 2.15 4.04 4.33
N GLY A 60 1.17 4.17 3.46
CA GLY A 60 0.85 3.10 2.49
C GLY A 60 0.71 3.54 1.03
N ALA A 61 1.75 4.03 0.39
CA ALA A 61 3.09 4.37 0.79
C ALA A 61 3.42 5.81 0.42
N THR A 62 4.42 6.40 1.06
CA THR A 62 5.05 7.64 0.58
C THR A 62 6.15 7.34 -0.44
N ASP A 63 6.77 8.36 -1.01
CA ASP A 63 7.84 8.23 -2.02
C ASP A 63 8.96 9.26 -1.81
N PRO A 64 10.17 9.02 -2.37
CA PRO A 64 11.31 9.90 -2.19
C PRO A 64 11.37 11.08 -3.17
N PHE A 65 10.35 11.30 -4.01
CA PHE A 65 10.36 12.33 -5.04
C PHE A 65 9.64 13.61 -4.63
N ILE A 66 8.56 13.48 -3.86
CA ILE A 66 7.75 14.64 -3.43
C ILE A 66 8.33 15.29 -2.19
N ARG A 67 8.83 14.47 -1.28
CA ARG A 67 9.40 14.92 -0.01
C ARG A 67 10.82 14.40 0.11
N HIS A 68 11.74 15.29 0.50
CA HIS A 68 13.12 14.87 0.75
C HIS A 68 13.18 13.74 1.79
N PRO A 69 13.92 12.63 1.56
CA PRO A 69 13.96 11.48 2.46
C PRO A 69 14.30 11.83 3.92
N LEU A 70 15.18 12.80 4.16
CA LEU A 70 15.49 13.24 5.53
C LEU A 70 14.29 13.93 6.21
N LEU A 71 13.48 14.68 5.47
CA LEU A 71 12.26 15.27 6.03
C LEU A 71 11.19 14.20 6.29
N THR A 72 11.12 13.18 5.43
CA THR A 72 10.30 11.99 5.67
C THR A 72 10.80 11.25 6.91
N ALA A 73 12.10 11.02 7.04
CA ALA A 73 12.69 10.36 8.21
C ALA A 73 12.43 11.15 9.51
N THR A 74 12.55 12.48 9.47
CA THR A 74 12.23 13.36 10.61
C THR A 74 10.75 13.26 11.01
N ALA A 75 9.83 13.32 10.03
CA ALA A 75 8.40 13.20 10.27
C ALA A 75 8.04 11.83 10.87
N MET A 76 8.67 10.76 10.36
CA MET A 76 8.48 9.41 10.89
C MET A 76 9.01 9.27 12.33
N THR A 77 10.15 9.88 12.67
CA THR A 77 10.66 9.86 14.05
C THR A 77 9.69 10.59 15.00
N THR A 78 9.16 11.73 14.58
CA THR A 78 8.16 12.48 15.37
C THR A 78 6.87 11.67 15.54
N LEU A 79 6.41 11.00 14.47
CA LEU A 79 5.25 10.13 14.54
C LEU A 79 5.49 8.92 15.44
N ASP A 80 6.69 8.34 15.39
CA ASP A 80 7.06 7.20 16.22
C ASP A 80 7.08 7.54 17.70
N GLU A 81 7.65 8.70 18.05
CA GLU A 81 7.62 9.25 19.41
C GLU A 81 6.18 9.51 19.88
N LEU A 82 5.37 10.22 19.08
CA LEU A 82 3.97 10.52 19.39
C LEU A 82 3.13 9.26 19.58
N SER A 83 3.38 8.24 18.79
CA SER A 83 2.64 6.96 18.83
C SER A 83 3.16 5.98 19.89
N GLY A 84 4.30 6.25 20.53
CA GLY A 84 4.95 5.32 21.47
C GLY A 84 5.53 4.10 20.77
N GLY A 85 6.15 4.28 19.61
CA GLY A 85 6.88 3.23 18.91
C GLY A 85 6.02 2.37 17.95
N ARG A 86 4.90 2.90 17.44
CA ARG A 86 3.97 2.15 16.57
C ARG A 86 4.06 2.50 15.08
N ALA A 87 4.99 3.37 14.69
CA ALA A 87 5.11 3.83 13.30
C ALA A 87 5.82 2.82 12.40
N ILE A 88 5.37 2.72 11.14
CA ILE A 88 6.03 1.99 10.06
C ILE A 88 6.14 2.93 8.85
N LEU A 89 7.34 3.03 8.28
CA LEU A 89 7.55 3.72 7.02
C LEU A 89 7.28 2.78 5.84
N GLY A 90 6.11 2.89 5.23
CA GLY A 90 5.87 2.30 3.92
C GLY A 90 6.35 3.26 2.83
N ILE A 91 7.29 2.80 2.01
CA ILE A 91 7.91 3.60 0.95
C ILE A 91 7.91 2.87 -0.39
N GLY A 92 7.62 3.58 -1.45
CA GLY A 92 7.62 3.05 -2.81
C GLY A 92 8.05 4.08 -3.84
N ALA A 93 7.96 3.72 -5.12
CA ALA A 93 8.35 4.61 -6.21
C ALA A 93 7.27 5.66 -6.57
N GLY A 94 6.10 5.61 -5.93
CA GLY A 94 4.94 6.43 -6.29
C GLY A 94 4.41 6.13 -7.69
N ILE A 95 3.14 6.45 -7.97
CA ILE A 95 2.51 6.15 -9.27
C ILE A 95 1.89 7.38 -9.89
N SER A 96 1.14 8.20 -9.14
CA SER A 96 0.26 9.26 -9.64
C SER A 96 0.65 10.65 -9.17
N GLY A 97 0.13 11.69 -9.83
CA GLY A 97 0.22 13.09 -9.40
C GLY A 97 1.55 13.79 -9.64
N PHE A 98 2.54 13.13 -10.25
CA PHE A 98 3.85 13.73 -10.52
C PHE A 98 3.78 14.78 -11.64
N ASP A 99 3.00 14.51 -12.68
CA ASP A 99 2.84 15.45 -13.81
C ASP A 99 2.24 16.77 -13.36
N ALA A 100 1.25 16.72 -12.47
CA ALA A 100 0.64 17.92 -11.88
C ALA A 100 1.61 18.76 -11.04
N LEU A 101 2.70 18.16 -10.57
CA LEU A 101 3.76 18.82 -9.80
C LEU A 101 5.00 19.12 -10.65
N GLY A 102 5.01 18.74 -11.93
CA GLY A 102 6.17 18.87 -12.82
C GLY A 102 7.37 18.01 -12.40
N ILE A 103 7.14 16.95 -11.64
CA ILE A 103 8.20 16.07 -11.09
C ILE A 103 8.44 14.90 -12.04
N LYS A 104 9.70 14.74 -12.48
CA LYS A 104 10.16 13.57 -13.23
C LYS A 104 10.77 12.53 -12.27
N ARG A 105 10.27 11.30 -12.32
CA ARG A 105 10.85 10.19 -11.57
C ARG A 105 12.02 9.59 -12.35
N THR A 106 13.21 9.74 -11.83
CA THR A 106 14.42 9.14 -12.40
C THR A 106 14.87 7.96 -11.56
N SER A 107 15.17 6.82 -12.20
CA SER A 107 15.67 5.61 -11.53
C SER A 107 14.89 5.23 -10.25
N PRO A 108 13.57 4.92 -10.33
CA PRO A 108 12.71 4.82 -9.15
C PRO A 108 13.18 3.84 -8.08
N ALA A 109 13.64 2.65 -8.46
CA ALA A 109 14.14 1.66 -7.51
C ALA A 109 15.43 2.14 -6.81
N LYS A 110 16.32 2.84 -7.52
CA LYS A 110 17.51 3.44 -6.93
C LYS A 110 17.15 4.54 -5.95
N ALA A 111 16.20 5.42 -6.29
CA ALA A 111 15.75 6.48 -5.40
C ALA A 111 15.17 5.93 -4.09
N VAL A 112 14.40 4.84 -4.15
CA VAL A 112 13.88 4.17 -2.94
C VAL A 112 15.02 3.54 -2.15
N ARG A 113 16.00 2.88 -2.79
CA ARG A 113 17.19 2.35 -2.12
C ARG A 113 17.94 3.44 -1.34
N ASP A 114 18.27 4.50 -2.03
CA ASP A 114 19.04 5.62 -1.45
C ASP A 114 18.27 6.28 -0.29
N ALA A 115 16.93 6.36 -0.40
CA ALA A 115 16.09 6.89 0.68
C ALA A 115 16.08 5.98 1.91
N ILE A 116 16.06 4.65 1.73
CA ILE A 116 16.13 3.67 2.83
C ILE A 116 17.49 3.79 3.56
N GLU A 117 18.58 3.76 2.80
CA GLU A 117 19.94 3.86 3.34
C GLU A 117 20.13 5.18 4.11
N LEU A 118 19.70 6.28 3.50
CA LEU A 118 19.79 7.60 4.10
C LEU A 118 18.97 7.72 5.39
N SER A 119 17.75 7.18 5.41
CA SER A 119 16.88 7.21 6.58
C SER A 119 17.46 6.41 7.74
N ARG A 120 17.99 5.21 7.48
CA ARG A 120 18.58 4.35 8.52
C ARG A 120 19.81 4.98 9.17
N ARG A 121 20.72 5.51 8.35
CA ARG A 121 21.89 6.23 8.85
C ARG A 121 21.52 7.47 9.66
N PHE A 122 20.50 8.21 9.21
CA PHE A 122 19.99 9.38 9.90
C PHE A 122 19.37 9.02 11.26
N TRP A 123 18.60 7.93 11.33
CA TRP A 123 18.07 7.41 12.60
C TRP A 123 19.13 6.83 13.54
N ALA A 124 20.23 6.32 12.99
CA ALA A 124 21.40 5.91 13.77
C ALA A 124 22.18 7.09 14.37
N GLY A 125 21.77 8.33 14.09
CA GLY A 125 22.42 9.54 14.60
C GLY A 125 23.67 9.95 13.82
N GLU A 126 23.86 9.39 12.61
CA GLU A 126 24.98 9.79 11.77
C GLU A 126 24.74 11.19 11.16
N SER A 127 25.84 11.92 10.95
CA SER A 127 25.84 13.06 10.03
C SER A 127 25.90 12.54 8.60
N VAL A 128 24.82 12.75 7.84
CA VAL A 128 24.67 12.16 6.52
C VAL A 128 24.86 13.17 5.40
N THR A 129 25.49 12.70 4.31
CA THR A 129 25.57 13.38 3.02
C THR A 129 24.95 12.50 1.96
N SER A 130 24.42 13.09 0.89
CA SER A 130 23.88 12.35 -0.24
C SER A 130 24.23 13.02 -1.56
N SER A 131 24.68 12.23 -2.52
CA SER A 131 24.84 12.65 -3.92
C SER A 131 23.55 12.47 -4.75
N SER A 132 22.66 11.59 -4.30
CA SER A 132 21.38 11.31 -4.98
C SER A 132 20.33 12.36 -4.66
N PHE A 133 20.42 13.00 -3.48
CA PHE A 133 19.55 14.09 -3.03
C PHE A 133 20.43 15.31 -2.80
N ALA A 134 20.53 16.16 -3.80
CA ALA A 134 21.60 17.12 -4.11
C ALA A 134 21.93 18.21 -3.07
N PHE A 135 21.35 18.17 -1.85
CA PHE A 135 21.59 19.25 -0.87
C PHE A 135 21.94 18.78 0.54
N ALA A 136 22.07 17.47 0.77
CA ALA A 136 22.56 16.97 2.05
C ALA A 136 24.08 17.10 2.12
N LYS A 137 24.58 18.30 2.46
CA LYS A 137 26.02 18.49 2.68
C LYS A 137 26.50 17.98 4.03
N SER A 138 25.65 18.01 5.03
CA SER A 138 25.85 17.42 6.36
C SER A 138 24.57 17.66 7.15
N ALA A 139 23.74 16.64 7.29
CA ALA A 139 22.52 16.70 8.05
C ALA A 139 22.55 15.65 9.15
N ALA A 140 22.19 16.04 10.36
CA ALA A 140 22.03 15.15 11.50
C ALA A 140 20.68 15.38 12.16
N LEU A 141 20.07 14.32 12.71
CA LEU A 141 18.83 14.44 13.46
C LEU A 141 19.09 15.19 14.78
N GLY A 142 18.27 16.19 15.07
CA GLY A 142 18.44 17.05 16.25
C GLY A 142 17.96 16.43 17.58
N PHE A 143 17.44 15.19 17.54
CA PHE A 143 16.93 14.47 18.71
C PHE A 143 17.12 12.96 18.53
N LYS A 144 16.97 12.19 19.59
CA LYS A 144 17.17 10.73 19.55
C LYS A 144 16.06 10.03 18.77
N SER A 145 16.43 9.03 18.00
CA SER A 145 15.53 8.13 17.29
C SER A 145 15.90 6.68 17.58
N ARG A 146 15.01 5.80 17.25
CA ARG A 146 15.26 4.37 17.03
C ARG A 146 15.17 4.06 15.55
N GLU A 147 15.61 2.89 15.12
CA GLU A 147 15.33 2.40 13.77
C GLU A 147 13.82 2.11 13.65
N ILE A 148 13.17 2.77 12.68
CA ILE A 148 11.75 2.59 12.40
C ILE A 148 11.64 1.51 11.32
N PRO A 149 10.73 0.53 11.45
CA PRO A 149 10.55 -0.49 10.41
C PRO A 149 10.21 0.15 9.04
N ILE A 150 10.88 -0.33 8.00
CA ILE A 150 10.67 0.13 6.62
C ILE A 150 10.03 -0.99 5.80
N PHE A 151 8.86 -0.71 5.23
CA PHE A 151 8.16 -1.60 4.31
C PHE A 151 8.25 -1.05 2.89
N VAL A 152 8.80 -1.83 1.96
CA VAL A 152 8.91 -1.44 0.55
C VAL A 152 7.67 -1.87 -0.21
N THR A 153 7.06 -0.94 -0.93
CA THR A 153 5.83 -1.19 -1.69
C THR A 153 6.09 -1.20 -3.19
N GLY A 154 5.61 -2.22 -3.89
CA GLY A 154 5.70 -2.27 -5.34
C GLY A 154 5.11 -3.52 -5.98
N ARG A 155 5.21 -3.58 -7.32
CA ARG A 155 4.78 -4.71 -8.16
C ARG A 155 5.88 -5.17 -9.12
N GLY A 156 6.75 -4.25 -9.51
CA GLY A 156 7.78 -4.56 -10.51
C GLY A 156 8.97 -5.33 -9.93
N PRO A 157 9.70 -6.08 -10.77
CA PRO A 157 10.81 -6.94 -10.37
C PRO A 157 11.87 -6.26 -9.50
N MET A 158 12.32 -5.08 -9.91
CA MET A 158 13.40 -4.36 -9.21
C MET A 158 13.00 -3.88 -7.83
N ILE A 159 11.78 -3.39 -7.66
CA ILE A 159 11.33 -2.89 -6.36
C ILE A 159 11.01 -4.02 -5.39
N LEU A 160 10.49 -5.15 -5.88
CA LEU A 160 10.25 -6.35 -5.09
C LEU A 160 11.58 -6.97 -4.63
N ALA A 161 12.58 -7.07 -5.52
CA ALA A 161 13.92 -7.53 -5.15
C ALA A 161 14.58 -6.58 -4.14
N LEU A 162 14.44 -5.25 -4.30
CA LEU A 162 14.92 -4.29 -3.32
C LEU A 162 14.26 -4.50 -1.94
N GLY A 163 12.96 -4.76 -1.91
CA GLY A 163 12.25 -5.10 -0.68
C GLY A 163 12.83 -6.33 0.00
N GLY A 164 13.06 -7.41 -0.74
CA GLY A 164 13.70 -8.63 -0.24
C GLY A 164 15.09 -8.37 0.34
N GLU A 165 15.90 -7.54 -0.33
CA GLU A 165 17.25 -7.21 0.08
C GLU A 165 17.30 -6.36 1.35
N MET A 166 16.48 -5.31 1.45
CA MET A 166 16.69 -4.26 2.44
C MET A 166 15.53 -4.05 3.43
N ALA A 167 14.29 -4.33 3.04
CA ALA A 167 13.13 -3.92 3.84
C ALA A 167 12.86 -4.83 5.05
N ASP A 168 12.10 -4.34 6.02
CA ASP A 168 11.58 -5.13 7.13
C ASP A 168 10.22 -5.78 6.76
N GLY A 169 9.57 -5.25 5.73
CA GLY A 169 8.41 -5.83 5.07
C GLY A 169 8.34 -5.47 3.59
N VAL A 170 7.68 -6.30 2.80
CA VAL A 170 7.41 -6.07 1.37
C VAL A 170 5.91 -6.04 1.15
N ILE A 171 5.40 -4.89 0.74
CA ILE A 171 3.97 -4.72 0.40
C ILE A 171 3.81 -4.96 -1.10
N ILE A 172 3.27 -6.11 -1.45
CA ILE A 172 2.93 -6.49 -2.82
C ILE A 172 1.65 -5.77 -3.21
N GLY A 173 1.73 -4.92 -4.23
CA GLY A 173 0.60 -4.11 -4.67
C GLY A 173 -0.41 -4.91 -5.50
N HIS A 174 -1.58 -5.17 -4.95
CA HIS A 174 -2.79 -5.68 -5.58
C HIS A 174 -2.77 -7.10 -6.15
N PHE A 175 -1.65 -7.82 -6.22
CA PHE A 175 -1.69 -9.23 -6.58
C PHE A 175 -2.35 -10.05 -5.47
N THR A 176 -3.47 -10.69 -5.78
CA THR A 176 -4.28 -11.48 -4.83
C THR A 176 -4.44 -12.95 -5.25
N SER A 177 -3.88 -13.35 -6.39
CA SER A 177 -3.88 -14.73 -6.86
C SER A 177 -2.52 -15.39 -6.65
N ASP A 178 -2.51 -16.71 -6.59
CA ASP A 178 -1.30 -17.55 -6.51
C ASP A 178 -0.29 -17.22 -7.61
N ARG A 179 -0.75 -17.02 -8.85
CA ARG A 179 0.12 -16.64 -9.97
C ARG A 179 0.80 -15.29 -9.76
N GLY A 180 0.05 -14.26 -9.39
CA GLY A 180 0.60 -12.93 -9.12
C GLY A 180 1.50 -12.90 -7.88
N LEU A 181 1.11 -13.61 -6.83
CA LEU A 181 1.89 -13.74 -5.61
C LEU A 181 3.17 -14.55 -5.84
N GLY A 182 3.11 -15.65 -6.59
CA GLY A 182 4.28 -16.45 -6.95
C GLY A 182 5.31 -15.64 -7.74
N PHE A 183 4.85 -14.83 -8.72
CA PHE A 183 5.71 -13.88 -9.44
C PHE A 183 6.38 -12.90 -8.45
N ALA A 184 5.60 -12.26 -7.60
CA ALA A 184 6.12 -11.25 -6.68
C ALA A 184 7.12 -11.84 -5.68
N GLN A 185 6.81 -12.98 -5.07
CA GLN A 185 7.67 -13.66 -4.11
C GLN A 185 8.96 -14.16 -4.75
N GLY A 186 8.94 -14.64 -5.99
CA GLY A 186 10.14 -15.03 -6.72
C GLY A 186 11.15 -13.87 -6.87
N HIS A 187 10.65 -12.64 -7.04
CA HIS A 187 11.50 -11.46 -7.06
C HIS A 187 11.96 -11.03 -5.66
N VAL A 188 11.13 -11.15 -4.64
CA VAL A 188 11.55 -10.97 -3.24
C VAL A 188 12.67 -11.94 -2.89
N ASP A 189 12.55 -13.21 -3.25
CA ASP A 189 13.57 -14.24 -3.02
C ASP A 189 14.88 -13.93 -3.74
N THR A 190 14.81 -13.30 -4.92
CA THR A 190 16.00 -12.80 -5.61
C THR A 190 16.73 -11.73 -4.77
N GLY A 191 16.00 -10.86 -4.11
CA GLY A 191 16.55 -9.86 -3.18
C GLY A 191 17.11 -10.49 -1.91
N LEU A 192 16.45 -11.53 -1.37
CA LEU A 192 16.91 -12.24 -0.17
C LEU A 192 18.32 -12.82 -0.32
N LYS A 193 18.72 -13.20 -1.53
CA LYS A 193 20.09 -13.69 -1.82
C LYS A 193 21.18 -12.62 -1.57
N LYS A 194 20.80 -11.35 -1.54
CA LYS A 194 21.70 -10.20 -1.30
C LYS A 194 21.51 -9.58 0.09
N ARG A 195 20.57 -10.13 0.87
CA ARG A 195 20.23 -9.60 2.19
C ARG A 195 21.33 -9.87 3.19
N SER A 196 21.64 -8.88 4.02
CA SER A 196 22.56 -9.06 5.15
C SER A 196 22.04 -10.19 6.08
N PRO A 197 22.91 -11.12 6.50
CA PRO A 197 22.51 -12.22 7.37
C PRO A 197 22.01 -11.79 8.74
N ASP A 198 22.36 -10.58 9.18
CA ASP A 198 21.90 -10.01 10.47
C ASP A 198 20.44 -9.52 10.42
N ARG A 199 19.85 -9.39 9.22
CA ARG A 199 18.47 -8.96 9.05
C ARG A 199 17.52 -10.15 8.92
N LYS A 200 16.47 -10.15 9.73
CA LYS A 200 15.38 -11.13 9.61
C LYS A 200 14.73 -11.08 8.22
N ARG A 201 14.13 -12.18 7.77
CA ARG A 201 13.30 -12.21 6.56
C ARG A 201 12.23 -11.12 6.64
N PRO A 202 11.95 -10.37 5.56
CA PRO A 202 10.91 -9.36 5.56
C PRO A 202 9.53 -9.99 5.67
N GLU A 203 8.62 -9.30 6.32
CA GLU A 203 7.20 -9.64 6.35
C GLU A 203 6.61 -9.49 4.94
N ILE A 204 5.85 -10.49 4.47
CA ILE A 204 5.19 -10.45 3.17
C ILE A 204 3.76 -9.95 3.36
N VAL A 205 3.48 -8.82 2.76
CA VAL A 205 2.21 -8.10 2.92
C VAL A 205 1.54 -7.94 1.57
N VAL A 206 0.24 -8.18 1.50
CA VAL A 206 -0.56 -7.89 0.31
C VAL A 206 -1.41 -6.65 0.55
N TRP A 207 -1.35 -5.70 -0.37
CA TRP A 207 -2.23 -4.54 -0.42
C TRP A 207 -3.31 -4.79 -1.46
N ALA A 208 -4.55 -5.02 -1.03
CA ALA A 208 -5.63 -5.45 -1.90
C ALA A 208 -6.77 -4.42 -2.01
N TYR A 209 -7.20 -4.11 -3.23
CA TYR A 209 -8.50 -3.48 -3.43
C TYR A 209 -9.56 -4.38 -2.84
N THR A 210 -10.43 -3.83 -2.00
CA THR A 210 -11.40 -4.63 -1.27
C THR A 210 -12.79 -4.04 -1.41
N SER A 211 -13.75 -4.89 -1.78
CA SER A 211 -15.17 -4.53 -1.78
C SER A 211 -15.99 -5.71 -1.27
N VAL A 212 -16.73 -5.50 -0.19
CA VAL A 212 -17.57 -6.54 0.43
C VAL A 212 -19.03 -6.10 0.40
N SER A 213 -19.90 -6.95 -0.12
CA SER A 213 -21.34 -6.70 -0.18
C SER A 213 -22.10 -8.02 -0.24
N LYS A 214 -23.36 -8.03 0.20
CA LYS A 214 -24.27 -9.16 -0.04
C LYS A 214 -24.53 -9.37 -1.54
N ASP A 215 -24.46 -8.31 -2.34
CA ASP A 215 -24.43 -8.35 -3.79
C ASP A 215 -22.97 -8.39 -4.25
N GLY A 216 -22.48 -9.61 -4.56
CA GLY A 216 -21.11 -9.85 -5.00
C GLY A 216 -20.78 -9.17 -6.34
N ASP A 217 -21.74 -9.02 -7.25
CA ASP A 217 -21.54 -8.36 -8.54
C ASP A 217 -21.34 -6.86 -8.36
N ALA A 218 -22.13 -6.22 -7.50
CA ALA A 218 -21.95 -4.84 -7.14
C ALA A 218 -20.56 -4.60 -6.48
N ALA A 219 -20.12 -5.52 -5.63
CA ALA A 219 -18.79 -5.46 -5.03
C ALA A 219 -17.67 -5.59 -6.08
N ARG A 220 -17.75 -6.54 -7.00
CA ARG A 220 -16.79 -6.69 -8.10
C ARG A 220 -16.75 -5.46 -9.00
N ALA A 221 -17.92 -4.93 -9.38
CA ALA A 221 -18.02 -3.73 -10.20
C ALA A 221 -17.35 -2.48 -9.54
N ALA A 222 -17.40 -2.39 -8.22
CA ALA A 222 -16.83 -1.26 -7.47
C ALA A 222 -15.29 -1.16 -7.58
N VAL A 223 -14.58 -2.28 -7.69
CA VAL A 223 -13.10 -2.30 -7.77
C VAL A 223 -12.56 -2.19 -9.20
N LYS A 224 -13.37 -2.49 -10.23
CA LYS A 224 -12.92 -2.50 -11.64
C LYS A 224 -12.26 -1.18 -12.10
N PRO A 225 -12.76 0.02 -11.74
CA PRO A 225 -12.06 1.26 -12.10
C PRO A 225 -10.66 1.39 -11.47
N ALA A 226 -10.47 0.91 -10.25
CA ALA A 226 -9.17 0.91 -9.59
C ALA A 226 -8.21 -0.10 -10.22
N ILE A 227 -8.71 -1.26 -10.64
CA ILE A 227 -7.95 -2.26 -11.40
C ILE A 227 -7.49 -1.67 -12.74
N GLY A 228 -8.36 -0.99 -13.48
CA GLY A 228 -7.98 -0.28 -14.70
C GLY A 228 -6.81 0.69 -14.48
N ARG A 229 -6.83 1.48 -13.41
CA ARG A 229 -5.71 2.38 -13.04
C ARG A 229 -4.42 1.61 -12.71
N THR A 230 -4.53 0.43 -12.11
CA THR A 230 -3.37 -0.45 -11.89
C THR A 230 -2.76 -0.90 -13.21
N ILE A 231 -3.58 -1.39 -14.14
CA ILE A 231 -3.09 -1.83 -15.46
C ILE A 231 -2.56 -0.64 -16.27
N ALA A 232 -3.17 0.53 -16.21
CA ALA A 232 -2.66 1.73 -16.86
C ALA A 232 -1.21 2.07 -16.42
N SER A 233 -0.86 1.77 -15.18
CA SER A 233 0.48 2.02 -14.62
C SER A 233 1.44 0.83 -14.72
N THR A 234 0.94 -0.37 -15.01
CA THR A 234 1.73 -1.62 -15.03
C THR A 234 1.06 -2.60 -16.00
N ARG A 235 1.18 -2.33 -17.31
CA ARG A 235 0.53 -3.15 -18.37
C ARG A 235 1.04 -4.59 -18.39
N GLU A 236 2.30 -4.80 -17.98
CA GLU A 236 2.94 -6.10 -17.86
C GLU A 236 2.19 -7.05 -16.89
N ALA A 237 1.37 -6.50 -16.01
CA ALA A 237 0.55 -7.31 -15.11
C ALA A 237 -0.41 -8.24 -15.87
N LEU A 238 -0.89 -7.88 -17.06
CA LEU A 238 -1.73 -8.74 -17.89
C LEU A 238 -0.99 -10.01 -18.32
N GLU A 239 0.24 -9.88 -18.80
CA GLU A 239 1.09 -11.02 -19.17
C GLU A 239 1.43 -11.87 -17.94
N ILE A 240 1.84 -11.25 -16.84
CA ILE A 240 2.13 -11.91 -15.56
C ILE A 240 0.94 -12.76 -15.11
N LEU A 241 -0.28 -12.24 -15.23
CA LEU A 241 -1.51 -12.92 -14.82
C LEU A 241 -2.08 -13.87 -15.89
N GLY A 242 -1.60 -13.77 -17.13
CA GLY A 242 -2.10 -14.58 -18.27
C GLY A 242 -3.46 -14.15 -18.76
N GLU A 243 -3.74 -12.86 -18.67
CA GLU A 243 -5.02 -12.26 -19.03
C GLU A 243 -4.99 -11.67 -20.45
N ASP A 244 -6.04 -11.88 -21.22
CA ASP A 244 -6.27 -11.12 -22.45
C ASP A 244 -6.81 -9.74 -22.10
N GLY A 245 -5.95 -8.74 -22.21
CA GLY A 245 -6.28 -7.35 -21.94
C GLY A 245 -6.72 -6.52 -23.14
N THR A 246 -6.98 -7.12 -24.30
CA THR A 246 -7.20 -6.40 -25.57
C THR A 246 -8.23 -5.29 -25.46
N LYS A 247 -9.43 -5.60 -24.95
CA LYS A 247 -10.51 -4.60 -24.76
C LYS A 247 -10.12 -3.54 -23.74
N LEU A 248 -9.53 -3.95 -22.61
CA LEU A 248 -9.10 -3.05 -21.55
C LEU A 248 -8.00 -2.10 -22.05
N LEU A 249 -7.02 -2.59 -22.78
CA LEU A 249 -5.93 -1.76 -23.30
C LEU A 249 -6.43 -0.71 -24.30
N GLN A 250 -7.42 -1.03 -25.15
CA GLN A 250 -8.06 -0.05 -26.04
C GLN A 250 -8.69 1.11 -25.25
N GLU A 251 -9.42 0.82 -24.19
CA GLU A 251 -10.00 1.86 -23.33
C GLU A 251 -8.93 2.65 -22.55
N LEU A 252 -7.88 1.98 -22.10
CA LEU A 252 -6.76 2.64 -21.44
C LEU A 252 -5.95 3.54 -22.39
N ASP A 253 -5.84 3.21 -23.67
CA ASP A 253 -5.22 4.06 -24.66
C ASP A 253 -6.05 5.32 -24.93
N ARG A 254 -7.38 5.22 -24.82
CA ARG A 254 -8.32 6.35 -24.95
C ARG A 254 -8.29 7.29 -23.73
N PHE A 255 -8.30 6.75 -22.51
CA PHE A 255 -8.48 7.53 -21.29
C PHE A 255 -7.18 7.79 -20.51
N GLY A 256 -6.16 6.96 -20.68
CA GLY A 256 -4.98 6.97 -19.82
C GLY A 256 -5.30 6.66 -18.34
N TYR A 257 -4.57 7.28 -17.44
CA TYR A 257 -4.87 7.26 -16.01
C TYR A 257 -5.87 8.37 -15.68
N SER A 258 -7.14 8.01 -15.52
CA SER A 258 -8.23 8.95 -15.30
C SER A 258 -9.06 8.59 -14.05
N ARG A 259 -9.85 9.57 -13.59
CA ARG A 259 -10.83 9.42 -12.50
C ARG A 259 -12.19 10.02 -12.90
N SER A 260 -12.45 10.15 -14.20
CA SER A 260 -13.75 10.63 -14.70
C SER A 260 -14.83 9.54 -14.59
N ALA A 261 -16.09 9.95 -14.60
CA ALA A 261 -17.22 9.02 -14.59
C ALA A 261 -17.26 8.13 -15.84
N GLU A 262 -16.88 8.68 -16.99
CA GLU A 262 -16.78 7.96 -18.26
C GLU A 262 -15.69 6.89 -18.20
N TYR A 263 -14.53 7.22 -17.60
CA TYR A 263 -13.48 6.22 -17.34
C TYR A 263 -13.99 5.10 -16.45
N ASP A 264 -14.62 5.45 -15.33
CA ASP A 264 -15.10 4.45 -14.37
C ASP A 264 -16.13 3.50 -15.03
N GLN A 265 -17.01 4.01 -15.91
CA GLN A 265 -17.95 3.21 -16.65
C GLN A 265 -17.22 2.28 -17.67
N ALA A 266 -16.29 2.82 -18.45
CA ALA A 266 -15.51 2.04 -19.40
C ALA A 266 -14.73 0.91 -18.73
N MET A 267 -14.17 1.14 -17.54
CA MET A 267 -13.45 0.12 -16.76
C MET A 267 -14.40 -0.97 -16.23
N ARG A 268 -15.60 -0.61 -15.77
CA ARG A 268 -16.60 -1.63 -15.36
C ARG A 268 -16.95 -2.59 -16.48
N GLU A 269 -16.94 -2.13 -17.75
CA GLU A 269 -17.28 -2.91 -18.94
C GLU A 269 -16.08 -3.67 -19.55
N SER A 270 -14.85 -3.20 -19.29
CA SER A 270 -13.64 -3.72 -19.95
C SER A 270 -12.77 -4.60 -19.07
N VAL A 271 -12.82 -4.40 -17.75
CA VAL A 271 -12.10 -5.25 -16.78
C VAL A 271 -12.88 -6.54 -16.61
N SER A 272 -12.23 -7.68 -16.93
CA SER A 272 -12.81 -9.02 -16.79
C SER A 272 -13.01 -9.40 -15.32
N ASP A 273 -13.91 -10.35 -15.07
CA ASP A 273 -14.09 -10.90 -13.72
C ASP A 273 -12.87 -11.74 -13.29
N SER A 274 -12.21 -12.40 -14.25
CA SER A 274 -10.95 -13.10 -14.01
C SER A 274 -9.88 -12.13 -13.53
N LEU A 275 -9.65 -11.03 -14.24
CA LEU A 275 -8.69 -9.99 -13.84
C LEU A 275 -9.06 -9.36 -12.47
N THR A 276 -10.37 -9.20 -12.21
CA THR A 276 -10.87 -8.73 -10.91
C THR A 276 -10.46 -9.68 -9.79
N THR A 277 -10.57 -10.98 -10.00
CA THR A 277 -10.16 -12.01 -9.05
C THR A 277 -8.64 -12.01 -8.80
N HIS A 278 -7.83 -11.72 -9.82
CA HIS A 278 -6.38 -11.64 -9.69
C HIS A 278 -5.89 -10.41 -8.91
N LEU A 279 -6.67 -9.33 -8.89
CA LEU A 279 -6.21 -8.03 -8.42
C LEU A 279 -7.04 -7.43 -7.25
N SER A 280 -8.00 -8.18 -6.70
CA SER A 280 -8.84 -7.69 -5.62
C SER A 280 -9.35 -8.80 -4.69
N ILE A 281 -9.84 -8.35 -3.54
CA ILE A 281 -10.68 -9.13 -2.62
C ILE A 281 -12.08 -8.51 -2.72
N SER A 282 -12.92 -9.04 -3.63
CA SER A 282 -14.22 -8.45 -3.89
C SER A 282 -15.29 -9.52 -4.13
N GLY A 283 -16.47 -9.30 -3.56
CA GLY A 283 -17.58 -10.24 -3.64
C GLY A 283 -18.42 -10.25 -2.37
N THR A 284 -19.13 -11.37 -2.15
CA THR A 284 -19.79 -11.62 -0.88
C THR A 284 -18.77 -11.86 0.26
N PRO A 285 -19.18 -11.78 1.53
CA PRO A 285 -18.27 -12.12 2.65
C PRO A 285 -17.62 -13.51 2.48
N GLU A 286 -18.35 -14.50 1.98
CA GLU A 286 -17.86 -15.86 1.71
C GLU A 286 -16.75 -15.87 0.66
N GLU A 287 -16.99 -15.23 -0.50
CA GLU A 287 -16.03 -15.13 -1.60
C GLU A 287 -14.75 -14.38 -1.15
N CYS A 288 -14.93 -13.30 -0.39
CA CYS A 288 -13.80 -12.55 0.18
C CYS A 288 -12.98 -13.39 1.16
N LEU A 289 -13.65 -14.18 2.01
CA LEU A 289 -12.97 -15.07 2.96
C LEU A 289 -12.17 -16.16 2.25
N GLU A 290 -12.74 -16.78 1.21
CA GLU A 290 -12.04 -17.78 0.39
C GLU A 290 -10.79 -17.17 -0.27
N ARG A 291 -10.89 -15.95 -0.79
CA ARG A 291 -9.75 -15.24 -1.37
C ARG A 291 -8.66 -14.96 -0.32
N ILE A 292 -9.03 -14.53 0.87
CA ILE A 292 -8.10 -14.27 1.96
C ILE A 292 -7.40 -15.56 2.42
N ARG A 293 -8.12 -16.70 2.46
CA ARG A 293 -7.53 -18.02 2.74
C ARG A 293 -6.49 -18.39 1.69
N ALA A 294 -6.83 -18.22 0.40
CA ALA A 294 -5.91 -18.51 -0.70
C ALA A 294 -4.64 -17.65 -0.63
N ILE A 295 -4.79 -16.36 -0.32
CA ILE A 295 -3.64 -15.46 -0.09
C ILE A 295 -2.78 -15.96 1.08
N GLY A 296 -3.38 -16.36 2.20
CA GLY A 296 -2.65 -16.91 3.35
C GLY A 296 -1.91 -18.20 3.01
N ALA A 297 -2.51 -19.09 2.21
CA ALA A 297 -1.87 -20.32 1.74
C ALA A 297 -0.61 -20.08 0.87
N CYS A 298 -0.49 -18.89 0.27
CA CYS A 298 0.72 -18.45 -0.43
C CYS A 298 1.83 -17.95 0.50
N GLY A 299 1.70 -18.07 1.82
CA GLY A 299 2.74 -17.62 2.77
C GLY A 299 2.79 -16.10 2.98
N VAL A 300 1.65 -15.44 2.82
CA VAL A 300 1.48 -14.01 3.13
C VAL A 300 1.26 -13.83 4.64
N ASP A 301 2.04 -12.94 5.27
CA ASP A 301 1.98 -12.68 6.71
C ASP A 301 0.85 -11.71 7.09
N GLN A 302 0.54 -10.76 6.19
CA GLN A 302 -0.49 -9.75 6.41
C GLN A 302 -1.24 -9.40 5.13
N VAL A 303 -2.55 -9.14 5.24
CA VAL A 303 -3.34 -8.51 4.19
C VAL A 303 -3.80 -7.12 4.64
N ILE A 304 -3.61 -6.11 3.79
CA ILE A 304 -4.12 -4.74 3.98
C ILE A 304 -5.29 -4.54 3.04
N LEU A 305 -6.46 -4.37 3.60
CA LEU A 305 -7.71 -4.16 2.88
C LEU A 305 -7.86 -2.67 2.52
N LEU A 306 -7.91 -2.35 1.24
CA LEU A 306 -8.17 -0.98 0.76
C LEU A 306 -9.63 -0.86 0.30
N PRO A 307 -10.51 -0.18 1.06
CA PRO A 307 -11.93 -0.15 0.79
C PRO A 307 -12.33 0.59 -0.50
N TYR A 308 -13.09 -0.10 -1.33
CA TYR A 308 -13.80 0.44 -2.51
C TYR A 308 -15.27 0.05 -2.43
N PRO A 309 -16.12 0.81 -1.74
CA PRO A 309 -17.50 0.42 -1.54
C PRO A 309 -18.31 0.44 -2.83
N PRO A 310 -19.34 -0.42 -2.95
CA PRO A 310 -20.33 -0.34 -4.02
C PRO A 310 -21.04 1.01 -4.05
N ALA A 311 -21.69 1.31 -5.17
CA ALA A 311 -22.47 2.54 -5.30
C ALA A 311 -23.53 2.66 -4.19
N GLY A 312 -23.63 3.84 -3.58
CA GLY A 312 -24.57 4.12 -2.49
C GLY A 312 -24.12 3.64 -1.10
N VAL A 313 -22.96 2.99 -0.98
CA VAL A 313 -22.39 2.57 0.30
C VAL A 313 -21.17 3.46 0.63
N SER A 314 -21.08 3.95 1.85
CA SER A 314 -19.95 4.71 2.34
C SER A 314 -18.78 3.79 2.78
N ILE A 315 -17.57 4.36 2.86
CA ILE A 315 -16.40 3.63 3.39
C ILE A 315 -16.64 3.14 4.83
N PRO A 316 -17.18 3.96 5.77
CA PRO A 316 -17.49 3.48 7.11
C PRO A 316 -18.51 2.33 7.14
N GLU A 317 -19.56 2.38 6.33
CA GLU A 317 -20.57 1.30 6.26
C GLU A 317 -19.95 -0.01 5.75
N MET A 318 -19.13 0.04 4.70
CA MET A 318 -18.44 -1.16 4.23
C MET A 318 -17.41 -1.67 5.26
N ALA A 319 -16.73 -0.77 5.97
CA ALA A 319 -15.82 -1.18 7.04
C ALA A 319 -16.55 -1.92 8.18
N GLU A 320 -17.78 -1.55 8.49
CA GLU A 320 -18.59 -2.31 9.46
C GLU A 320 -18.83 -3.75 8.99
N LEU A 321 -19.15 -3.99 7.71
CA LEU A 321 -19.27 -5.35 7.18
C LEU A 321 -17.95 -6.13 7.30
N ILE A 322 -16.81 -5.46 7.07
CA ILE A 322 -15.50 -6.09 7.28
C ILE A 322 -15.33 -6.47 8.76
N PHE A 323 -15.69 -5.60 9.70
CA PHE A 323 -15.52 -5.84 11.13
C PHE A 323 -16.46 -6.91 11.67
N THR A 324 -17.71 -6.96 11.20
CA THR A 324 -18.74 -7.86 11.73
C THR A 324 -18.76 -9.22 11.03
N ASP A 325 -18.63 -9.24 9.71
CA ASP A 325 -18.89 -10.43 8.91
C ASP A 325 -17.61 -11.12 8.42
N LEU A 326 -16.52 -10.36 8.20
CA LEU A 326 -15.30 -10.91 7.64
C LEU A 326 -14.22 -11.20 8.69
N LEU A 327 -13.89 -10.23 9.55
CA LEU A 327 -12.78 -10.35 10.52
C LEU A 327 -12.94 -11.49 11.52
N PRO A 328 -14.11 -11.76 12.14
CA PRO A 328 -14.26 -12.88 13.05
C PRO A 328 -13.86 -14.20 12.39
N ARG A 329 -14.28 -14.40 11.15
CA ARG A 329 -14.03 -15.61 10.36
C ARG A 329 -12.58 -15.72 9.85
N ILE A 330 -11.86 -14.61 9.69
CA ILE A 330 -10.41 -14.61 9.37
C ILE A 330 -9.58 -15.04 10.58
N ARG A 331 -10.01 -14.68 11.80
CA ARG A 331 -9.29 -15.05 13.03
C ARG A 331 -9.31 -16.54 13.31
N ASP A 332 -10.29 -17.25 12.76
CA ASP A 332 -10.43 -18.71 12.87
C ASP A 332 -9.57 -19.46 11.81
N LEU A 333 -8.83 -18.74 10.96
CA LEU A 333 -7.91 -19.27 9.96
C LEU A 333 -6.48 -19.37 10.52
#